data_d66281e51a7bdb2b071a0ef3ad24c57f
#
_entry.id   d66281e51a7bdb2b071a0ef3ad24c57f
#
_cell.length_a   1.000
_cell.length_b   1.000
_cell.length_c   1.000
_cell.angle_alpha   90.00
_cell.angle_beta   90.00
_cell.angle_gamma   90.00
#
_symmetry.space_group_name_H-M   'P 1'
#
loop_
_entity.id
_entity.type
_entity.pdbx_description
1 polymer ?
#
loop_
_entity_poly.entity_id
_entity_poly.type
_entity_poly.pdbx_seq_one_letter_code
_entity_poly.pdbx_strand_id
1 'polypeptide(L)'
;MGFYQNHILPRVCDLAMRNKMLKRNRRQVIGRAEGRVLEIGAGSGLNLPYYGADVREVLALEPDAKLSAMAAVKAAGLRVPVTFLPANAEAIPLDDASIDTVVTTWTLCTIPDAPAALAEMHRVLKPSGRLEFVEHGLSPDAGVGKWQNRLTPLWKTLFGGCHLNRPISTLIEDAGFTIDRLELCYAPGPRVMTYFYEGSARQA
;
A
#
# COMPACT_ATOMS: atom_id res chain seq x y z
N MET A 1 -1.25 -10.31 21.76
CA MET A 1 -2.01 -9.41 20.87
C MET A 1 -3.46 -9.38 21.38
N GLY A 2 -4.04 -8.19 21.56
CA GLY A 2 -5.34 -8.04 22.22
C GLY A 2 -6.51 -8.37 21.28
N PHE A 3 -7.67 -8.71 21.88
CA PHE A 3 -8.94 -8.98 21.18
C PHE A 3 -9.30 -7.88 20.16
N TYR A 4 -9.05 -6.61 20.51
CA TYR A 4 -9.25 -5.46 19.63
C TYR A 4 -8.48 -5.57 18.31
N GLN A 5 -7.17 -5.81 18.38
CA GLN A 5 -6.29 -5.90 17.20
C GLN A 5 -6.67 -7.08 16.29
N ASN A 6 -7.09 -8.19 16.88
CA ASN A 6 -7.38 -9.41 16.12
C ASN A 6 -8.79 -9.49 15.53
N HIS A 7 -9.80 -8.79 16.11
CA HIS A 7 -11.20 -8.99 15.73
C HIS A 7 -11.93 -7.71 15.32
N ILE A 8 -11.55 -6.56 15.89
CA ILE A 8 -12.25 -5.30 15.65
C ILE A 8 -11.52 -4.46 14.61
N LEU A 9 -10.23 -4.24 14.79
CA LEU A 9 -9.44 -3.36 13.95
C LEU A 9 -9.48 -3.74 12.45
N PRO A 10 -9.32 -5.02 12.02
CA PRO A 10 -9.39 -5.39 10.60
C PRO A 10 -10.74 -5.04 9.96
N ARG A 11 -11.84 -5.23 10.68
CA ARG A 11 -13.19 -4.89 10.18
C ARG A 11 -13.44 -3.40 10.10
N VAL A 12 -12.97 -2.65 11.09
CA VAL A 12 -13.07 -1.18 11.11
C VAL A 12 -12.23 -0.57 9.98
N CYS A 13 -11.01 -1.05 9.79
CA CYS A 13 -10.15 -0.63 8.68
C CYS A 13 -10.79 -0.99 7.32
N ASP A 14 -11.29 -2.21 7.13
CA ASP A 14 -11.96 -2.62 5.89
C ASP A 14 -13.15 -1.69 5.59
N LEU A 15 -13.98 -1.35 6.58
CA LEU A 15 -15.12 -0.45 6.41
C LEU A 15 -14.68 0.99 6.08
N ALA A 16 -13.72 1.53 6.81
CA ALA A 16 -13.19 2.88 6.59
C ALA A 16 -12.56 3.02 5.20
N MET A 17 -11.89 1.97 4.75
CA MET A 17 -11.22 1.92 3.45
C MET A 17 -12.17 1.74 2.25
N ARG A 18 -13.49 1.53 2.46
CA ARG A 18 -14.51 1.40 1.39
C ARG A 18 -15.07 2.72 0.87
N ASN A 19 -14.60 3.84 1.34
CA ASN A 19 -15.15 5.15 0.98
C ASN A 19 -14.96 5.47 -0.53
N LYS A 20 -15.88 6.30 -1.09
CA LYS A 20 -15.96 6.58 -2.54
C LYS A 20 -14.67 7.21 -3.10
N MET A 21 -14.00 8.04 -2.31
CA MET A 21 -12.79 8.73 -2.75
C MET A 21 -11.62 7.75 -2.85
N LEU A 22 -11.42 6.91 -1.83
CA LEU A 22 -10.39 5.87 -1.87
C LEU A 22 -10.62 4.88 -3.02
N LYS A 23 -11.89 4.66 -3.42
CA LYS A 23 -12.21 3.87 -4.63
C LYS A 23 -11.71 4.54 -5.90
N ARG A 24 -11.76 5.89 -5.99
CA ARG A 24 -11.23 6.64 -7.14
C ARG A 24 -9.71 6.46 -7.23
N ASN A 25 -8.99 6.71 -6.13
CA ASN A 25 -7.53 6.52 -6.09
C ASN A 25 -7.13 5.09 -6.44
N ARG A 26 -7.82 4.07 -5.87
CA ARG A 26 -7.59 2.66 -6.26
C ARG A 26 -7.71 2.46 -7.76
N ARG A 27 -8.82 2.92 -8.36
CA ARG A 27 -9.05 2.76 -9.80
C ARG A 27 -7.94 3.41 -10.63
N GLN A 28 -7.42 4.55 -10.20
CA GLN A 28 -6.34 5.26 -10.89
C GLN A 28 -5.01 4.53 -10.77
N VAL A 29 -4.63 4.10 -9.56
CA VAL A 29 -3.35 3.44 -9.29
C VAL A 29 -3.35 2.01 -9.83
N ILE A 30 -4.34 1.20 -9.47
CA ILE A 30 -4.44 -0.21 -9.86
C ILE A 30 -4.68 -0.36 -11.36
N GLY A 31 -5.41 0.59 -11.99
CA GLY A 31 -5.67 0.57 -13.42
C GLY A 31 -4.44 0.79 -14.31
N ARG A 32 -3.29 1.16 -13.72
CA ARG A 32 -1.99 1.26 -14.43
C ARG A 32 -1.13 0.01 -14.28
N ALA A 33 -1.55 -0.92 -13.42
CA ALA A 33 -0.82 -2.16 -13.23
C ALA A 33 -0.91 -3.07 -14.44
N GLU A 34 0.20 -3.70 -14.80
CA GLU A 34 0.32 -4.62 -15.93
C GLU A 34 1.23 -5.81 -15.61
N GLY A 35 1.10 -6.87 -16.37
CA GLY A 35 1.95 -8.05 -16.29
C GLY A 35 1.76 -8.84 -15.00
N ARG A 36 2.87 -9.29 -14.41
CA ARG A 36 2.94 -9.97 -13.12
C ARG A 36 2.99 -8.93 -12.01
N VAL A 37 1.93 -8.85 -11.22
CA VAL A 37 1.76 -7.81 -10.20
C VAL A 37 2.06 -8.37 -8.81
N LEU A 38 2.82 -7.63 -8.01
CA LEU A 38 2.97 -7.84 -6.57
C LEU A 38 2.21 -6.73 -5.83
N GLU A 39 1.15 -7.09 -5.13
CA GLU A 39 0.43 -6.18 -4.24
C GLU A 39 0.95 -6.29 -2.81
N ILE A 40 1.50 -5.21 -2.27
CA ILE A 40 2.02 -5.13 -0.91
C ILE A 40 0.91 -4.75 0.06
N GLY A 41 0.67 -5.62 1.06
CA GLY A 41 -0.39 -5.42 2.03
C GLY A 41 -1.78 -5.49 1.39
N ALA A 42 -2.09 -6.61 0.74
CA ALA A 42 -3.35 -6.81 0.04
C ALA A 42 -4.58 -6.66 0.96
N GLY A 43 -4.39 -6.80 2.26
CA GLY A 43 -5.41 -6.63 3.26
C GLY A 43 -6.61 -7.53 3.00
N SER A 44 -7.80 -6.95 3.09
CA SER A 44 -9.04 -7.67 2.79
C SER A 44 -9.36 -7.77 1.28
N GLY A 45 -8.44 -7.44 0.38
CA GLY A 45 -8.59 -7.55 -1.07
C GLY A 45 -9.46 -6.47 -1.71
N LEU A 46 -9.45 -5.25 -1.18
CA LEU A 46 -10.25 -4.14 -1.72
C LEU A 46 -9.74 -3.63 -3.08
N ASN A 47 -8.50 -3.92 -3.42
CA ASN A 47 -7.88 -3.57 -4.71
C ASN A 47 -8.20 -4.59 -5.81
N LEU A 48 -8.37 -5.84 -5.47
CA LEU A 48 -8.49 -6.96 -6.40
C LEU A 48 -9.50 -6.74 -7.54
N PRO A 49 -10.69 -6.14 -7.31
CA PRO A 49 -11.65 -5.88 -8.38
C PRO A 49 -11.25 -4.81 -9.41
N TYR A 50 -10.13 -4.11 -9.19
CA TYR A 50 -9.69 -3.01 -10.07
C TYR A 50 -8.56 -3.41 -11.02
N TYR A 51 -7.98 -4.60 -10.87
CA TYR A 51 -6.98 -5.12 -11.81
C TYR A 51 -7.61 -5.39 -13.17
N GLY A 52 -7.02 -4.80 -14.22
CA GLY A 52 -7.50 -4.85 -15.60
C GLY A 52 -7.02 -6.07 -16.37
N ALA A 53 -7.34 -6.09 -17.67
CA ALA A 53 -6.97 -7.18 -18.59
C ALA A 53 -5.47 -7.26 -18.89
N ASP A 54 -4.72 -6.19 -18.65
CA ASP A 54 -3.27 -6.14 -18.86
C ASP A 54 -2.49 -6.84 -17.74
N VAL A 55 -3.18 -7.22 -16.65
CA VAL A 55 -2.61 -7.97 -15.52
C VAL A 55 -2.73 -9.47 -15.80
N ARG A 56 -1.60 -10.18 -15.78
CA ARG A 56 -1.53 -11.64 -15.98
C ARG A 56 -1.83 -12.44 -14.73
N GLU A 57 -1.31 -11.97 -13.59
CA GLU A 57 -1.52 -12.54 -12.26
C GLU A 57 -1.26 -11.50 -11.18
N VAL A 58 -1.86 -11.69 -10.02
CA VAL A 58 -1.61 -10.90 -8.81
C VAL A 58 -1.03 -11.80 -7.72
N LEU A 59 0.14 -11.44 -7.22
CA LEU A 59 0.73 -12.00 -6.02
C LEU A 59 0.37 -11.08 -4.86
N ALA A 60 -0.54 -11.51 -4.00
CA ALA A 60 -1.10 -10.72 -2.91
C ALA A 60 -0.32 -11.00 -1.62
N LEU A 61 0.61 -10.10 -1.27
CA LEU A 61 1.43 -10.21 -0.06
C LEU A 61 0.62 -9.67 1.15
N GLU A 62 0.34 -10.55 2.11
CA GLU A 62 -0.41 -10.18 3.32
C GLU A 62 -0.08 -11.14 4.46
N PRO A 63 0.57 -10.66 5.54
CA PRO A 63 0.95 -11.53 6.67
C PRO A 63 -0.23 -11.94 7.55
N ASP A 64 -1.34 -11.18 7.56
CA ASP A 64 -2.50 -11.51 8.38
C ASP A 64 -3.40 -12.54 7.68
N ALA A 65 -3.47 -13.75 8.23
CA ALA A 65 -4.26 -14.85 7.67
C ALA A 65 -5.77 -14.55 7.59
N LYS A 66 -6.31 -13.69 8.47
CA LYS A 66 -7.74 -13.33 8.45
C LYS A 66 -8.04 -12.36 7.31
N LEU A 67 -7.16 -11.38 7.10
CA LEU A 67 -7.27 -10.47 5.97
C LEU A 67 -7.11 -11.23 4.65
N SER A 68 -6.12 -12.13 4.55
CA SER A 68 -5.95 -13.00 3.40
C SER A 68 -7.19 -13.86 3.13
N ALA A 69 -7.83 -14.43 4.16
CA ALA A 69 -9.06 -15.20 4.00
C ALA A 69 -10.22 -14.32 3.47
N MET A 70 -10.35 -13.07 3.94
CA MET A 70 -11.33 -12.11 3.41
C MET A 70 -11.05 -11.75 1.95
N ALA A 71 -9.77 -11.60 1.59
CA ALA A 71 -9.35 -11.33 0.22
C ALA A 71 -9.62 -12.53 -0.71
N ALA A 72 -9.38 -13.77 -0.25
CA ALA A 72 -9.63 -14.98 -1.01
C ALA A 72 -11.10 -15.12 -1.44
N VAL A 73 -12.05 -14.74 -0.57
CA VAL A 73 -13.47 -14.70 -0.93
C VAL A 73 -13.74 -13.73 -2.09
N LYS A 74 -13.06 -12.58 -2.12
CA LYS A 74 -13.22 -11.60 -3.20
C LYS A 74 -12.50 -12.04 -4.49
N ALA A 75 -11.39 -12.76 -4.35
CA ALA A 75 -10.62 -13.28 -5.48
C ALA A 75 -11.36 -14.38 -6.26
N ALA A 76 -12.19 -15.17 -5.60
CA ALA A 76 -12.85 -16.34 -6.19
C ALA A 76 -13.72 -16.05 -7.44
N GLY A 77 -14.14 -14.79 -7.65
CA GLY A 77 -14.95 -14.38 -8.81
C GLY A 77 -14.17 -13.58 -9.86
N LEU A 78 -12.87 -13.42 -9.71
CA LEU A 78 -12.07 -12.58 -10.60
C LEU A 78 -11.53 -13.38 -11.79
N ARG A 79 -11.33 -12.68 -12.92
CA ARG A 79 -10.69 -13.27 -14.11
C ARG A 79 -9.17 -13.40 -13.96
N VAL A 80 -8.56 -12.50 -13.21
CA VAL A 80 -7.13 -12.47 -12.97
C VAL A 80 -6.79 -13.48 -11.87
N PRO A 81 -5.85 -14.42 -12.09
CA PRO A 81 -5.38 -15.33 -11.05
C PRO A 81 -4.76 -14.56 -9.88
N VAL A 82 -5.10 -14.97 -8.65
CA VAL A 82 -4.56 -14.36 -7.42
C VAL A 82 -3.91 -15.45 -6.57
N THR A 83 -2.63 -15.26 -6.26
CA THR A 83 -1.87 -16.12 -5.34
C THR A 83 -1.57 -15.34 -4.06
N PHE A 84 -1.91 -15.90 -2.90
CA PHE A 84 -1.66 -15.27 -1.61
C PHE A 84 -0.29 -15.67 -1.07
N LEU A 85 0.51 -14.67 -0.67
CA LEU A 85 1.83 -14.85 -0.07
C LEU A 85 1.77 -14.40 1.40
N PRO A 86 1.80 -15.34 2.37
CA PRO A 86 1.75 -15.01 3.80
C PRO A 86 3.14 -14.58 4.31
N ALA A 87 3.62 -13.42 3.86
CA ALA A 87 4.93 -12.89 4.19
C ALA A 87 4.89 -11.40 4.47
N ASN A 88 5.92 -10.89 5.16
CA ASN A 88 6.12 -9.47 5.39
C ASN A 88 6.83 -8.83 4.20
N ALA A 89 6.59 -7.53 4.01
CA ALA A 89 7.18 -6.77 2.92
C ALA A 89 8.69 -6.56 3.06
N GLU A 90 9.21 -6.69 4.28
CA GLU A 90 10.65 -6.62 4.58
C GLU A 90 11.44 -7.89 4.18
N ALA A 91 10.74 -8.96 3.75
CA ALA A 91 11.35 -10.21 3.28
C ALA A 91 10.41 -10.87 2.26
N ILE A 92 10.42 -10.39 1.02
CA ILE A 92 9.53 -10.85 -0.05
C ILE A 92 10.06 -12.18 -0.62
N PRO A 93 9.28 -13.29 -0.56
CA PRO A 93 9.72 -14.62 -0.99
C PRO A 93 9.61 -14.80 -2.51
N LEU A 94 10.22 -13.89 -3.26
CA LEU A 94 10.25 -13.89 -4.73
C LEU A 94 11.67 -13.64 -5.22
N ASP A 95 11.96 -14.13 -6.43
CA ASP A 95 13.25 -13.92 -7.09
C ASP A 95 13.43 -12.44 -7.48
N ASP A 96 14.70 -12.04 -7.60
CA ASP A 96 15.08 -10.73 -8.12
C ASP A 96 14.52 -10.53 -9.54
N ALA A 97 14.16 -9.29 -9.87
CA ALA A 97 13.70 -8.89 -11.19
C ALA A 97 12.60 -9.82 -11.78
N SER A 98 11.65 -10.27 -10.95
CA SER A 98 10.59 -11.21 -11.33
C SER A 98 9.22 -10.56 -11.51
N ILE A 99 9.03 -9.30 -11.08
CA ILE A 99 7.76 -8.57 -11.03
C ILE A 99 7.73 -7.44 -12.07
N ASP A 100 6.62 -7.32 -12.79
CA ASP A 100 6.42 -6.24 -13.77
C ASP A 100 5.87 -4.97 -13.08
N THR A 101 4.94 -5.12 -12.13
CA THR A 101 4.39 -4.00 -11.36
C THR A 101 4.33 -4.33 -9.87
N VAL A 102 4.89 -3.47 -9.03
CA VAL A 102 4.65 -3.47 -7.58
C VAL A 102 3.57 -2.44 -7.27
N VAL A 103 2.59 -2.81 -6.46
CA VAL A 103 1.50 -1.93 -6.03
C VAL A 103 1.51 -1.81 -4.51
N THR A 104 1.44 -0.57 -4.01
CA THR A 104 1.25 -0.31 -2.58
C THR A 104 0.18 0.75 -2.36
N THR A 105 -0.78 0.45 -1.47
CA THR A 105 -1.90 1.37 -1.21
C THR A 105 -2.21 1.43 0.28
N TRP A 106 -1.93 2.58 0.91
CA TRP A 106 -2.11 2.82 2.35
C TRP A 106 -1.45 1.74 3.23
N THR A 107 -0.31 1.23 2.78
CA THR A 107 0.43 0.14 3.43
C THR A 107 1.79 0.61 3.94
N LEU A 108 2.53 1.41 3.16
CA LEU A 108 3.85 1.93 3.57
C LEU A 108 3.80 2.68 4.91
N CYS A 109 2.68 3.32 5.22
CA CYS A 109 2.50 4.01 6.49
C CYS A 109 2.48 3.05 7.71
N THR A 110 2.19 1.76 7.49
CA THR A 110 1.99 0.76 8.55
C THR A 110 3.16 -0.22 8.67
N ILE A 111 3.89 -0.49 7.59
CA ILE A 111 5.05 -1.40 7.58
C ILE A 111 6.08 -0.94 8.63
N PRO A 112 6.55 -1.80 9.55
CA PRO A 112 7.50 -1.41 10.59
C PRO A 112 8.78 -0.79 10.02
N ASP A 113 9.46 -1.49 9.12
CA ASP A 113 10.67 -1.04 8.42
C ASP A 113 10.37 -0.74 6.94
N ALA A 114 9.87 0.48 6.68
CA ALA A 114 9.53 0.89 5.32
C ALA A 114 10.75 0.97 4.38
N PRO A 115 11.95 1.41 4.81
CA PRO A 115 13.17 1.32 4.00
C PRO A 115 13.50 -0.11 3.57
N ALA A 116 13.48 -1.08 4.48
CA ALA A 116 13.73 -2.49 4.13
C ALA A 116 12.68 -3.03 3.15
N ALA A 117 11.40 -2.71 3.37
CA ALA A 117 10.33 -3.11 2.45
C ALA A 117 10.50 -2.50 1.05
N LEU A 118 10.85 -1.23 0.96
CA LEU A 118 11.11 -0.57 -0.33
C LEU A 118 12.35 -1.15 -1.04
N ALA A 119 13.39 -1.53 -0.30
CA ALA A 119 14.56 -2.22 -0.86
C ALA A 119 14.16 -3.61 -1.45
N GLU A 120 13.29 -4.34 -0.77
CA GLU A 120 12.76 -5.62 -1.28
C GLU A 120 11.85 -5.41 -2.52
N MET A 121 10.98 -4.38 -2.50
CA MET A 121 10.19 -4.01 -3.67
C MET A 121 11.09 -3.67 -4.86
N HIS A 122 12.18 -2.93 -4.61
CA HIS A 122 13.18 -2.61 -5.64
C HIS A 122 13.87 -3.89 -6.16
N ARG A 123 14.29 -4.80 -5.28
CA ARG A 123 14.96 -6.05 -5.65
C ARG A 123 14.11 -6.93 -6.56
N VAL A 124 12.83 -7.14 -6.22
CA VAL A 124 11.94 -8.03 -6.98
C VAL A 124 11.42 -7.40 -8.28
N LEU A 125 11.45 -6.08 -8.40
CA LEU A 125 10.97 -5.36 -9.57
C LEU A 125 11.94 -5.54 -10.73
N LYS A 126 11.43 -5.79 -11.94
CA LYS A 126 12.24 -5.81 -13.16
C LYS A 126 12.80 -4.42 -13.48
N PRO A 127 13.92 -4.33 -14.21
CA PRO A 127 14.47 -3.02 -14.63
C PRO A 127 13.47 -2.15 -15.42
N SER A 128 12.55 -2.78 -16.17
CA SER A 128 11.47 -2.09 -16.89
C SER A 128 10.19 -1.95 -16.08
N GLY A 129 10.16 -2.49 -14.86
CA GLY A 129 8.97 -2.53 -14.02
C GLY A 129 8.65 -1.19 -13.36
N ARG A 130 7.47 -1.11 -12.75
CA ARG A 130 6.97 0.12 -12.12
C ARG A 130 6.45 -0.14 -10.71
N LEU A 131 6.69 0.83 -9.83
CA LEU A 131 6.03 0.95 -8.53
C LEU A 131 4.85 1.91 -8.70
N GLU A 132 3.63 1.41 -8.48
CA GLU A 132 2.40 2.21 -8.46
C GLU A 132 1.94 2.37 -7.01
N PHE A 133 1.71 3.60 -6.55
CA PHE A 133 1.42 3.84 -5.15
C PHE A 133 0.35 4.88 -4.89
N VAL A 134 -0.41 4.69 -3.81
CA VAL A 134 -1.16 5.74 -3.13
C VAL A 134 -1.03 5.54 -1.62
N GLU A 135 -0.46 6.53 -0.96
CA GLU A 135 -0.15 6.46 0.47
C GLU A 135 -0.55 7.75 1.18
N HIS A 136 -0.92 7.67 2.44
CA HIS A 136 -0.98 8.87 3.25
C HIS A 136 0.36 9.11 3.95
N GLY A 137 0.71 10.38 4.17
CA GLY A 137 1.99 10.68 4.77
C GLY A 137 2.11 12.11 5.26
N LEU A 138 3.36 12.53 5.47
CA LEU A 138 3.70 13.83 6.02
C LEU A 138 3.21 14.96 5.11
N SER A 139 2.43 15.87 5.68
CA SER A 139 2.00 17.09 5.00
C SER A 139 3.14 18.12 4.92
N PRO A 140 3.28 18.86 3.81
CA PRO A 140 4.21 19.97 3.69
C PRO A 140 3.79 21.19 4.53
N ASP A 141 2.53 21.26 4.96
CA ASP A 141 2.03 22.33 5.82
C ASP A 141 2.61 22.19 7.22
N ALA A 142 3.50 23.08 7.62
CA ALA A 142 4.22 23.02 8.89
C ALA A 142 3.30 22.88 10.12
N GLY A 143 2.12 23.50 10.12
CA GLY A 143 1.12 23.35 11.17
C GLY A 143 0.55 21.95 11.25
N VAL A 144 0.20 21.38 10.09
CA VAL A 144 -0.34 20.02 10.00
C VAL A 144 0.73 19.00 10.36
N GLY A 145 1.96 19.14 9.82
CA GLY A 145 3.09 18.26 10.11
C GLY A 145 3.44 18.21 11.60
N LYS A 146 3.40 19.35 12.31
CA LYS A 146 3.58 19.39 13.77
C LYS A 146 2.54 18.54 14.50
N TRP A 147 1.27 18.61 14.08
CA TRP A 147 0.22 17.80 14.67
C TRP A 147 0.35 16.32 14.30
N GLN A 148 0.73 16.00 13.06
CA GLN A 148 1.02 14.64 12.64
C GLN A 148 2.12 14.01 13.52
N ASN A 149 3.24 14.72 13.73
CA ASN A 149 4.32 14.26 14.59
C ASN A 149 3.85 14.01 16.05
N ARG A 150 3.01 14.90 16.57
CA ARG A 150 2.52 14.81 17.96
C ARG A 150 1.52 13.66 18.15
N LEU A 151 0.68 13.40 17.13
CA LEU A 151 -0.37 12.38 17.21
C LEU A 151 0.11 10.98 16.82
N THR A 152 1.17 10.87 16.02
CA THR A 152 1.67 9.58 15.51
C THR A 152 1.92 8.54 16.61
N PRO A 153 2.52 8.82 17.78
CA PRO A 153 2.74 7.80 18.80
C PRO A 153 1.44 7.13 19.29
N LEU A 154 0.40 7.94 19.54
CA LEU A 154 -0.92 7.43 19.94
C LEU A 154 -1.61 6.73 18.77
N TRP A 155 -1.53 7.33 17.58
CA TRP A 155 -2.14 6.79 16.36
C TRP A 155 -1.62 5.39 16.02
N LYS A 156 -0.32 5.16 16.09
CA LYS A 156 0.31 3.83 15.90
C LYS A 156 -0.29 2.76 16.80
N THR A 157 -0.54 3.10 18.05
CA THR A 157 -1.10 2.14 19.02
C THR A 157 -2.55 1.77 18.68
N LEU A 158 -3.34 2.74 18.19
CA LEU A 158 -4.76 2.56 17.92
C LEU A 158 -5.03 1.97 16.53
N PHE A 159 -4.17 2.26 15.54
CA PHE A 159 -4.41 1.92 14.13
C PHE A 159 -3.31 1.03 13.55
N GLY A 160 -2.92 -0.02 14.30
CA GLY A 160 -2.12 -1.13 13.78
C GLY A 160 -0.72 -0.75 13.28
N GLY A 161 -0.07 0.24 13.90
CA GLY A 161 1.28 0.66 13.52
C GLY A 161 1.34 1.82 12.51
N CYS A 162 0.20 2.34 12.07
CA CYS A 162 0.15 3.39 11.04
C CYS A 162 0.82 4.70 11.50
N HIS A 163 1.71 5.26 10.67
CA HIS A 163 2.41 6.52 10.87
C HIS A 163 1.74 7.63 10.05
N LEU A 164 1.35 8.73 10.70
CA LEU A 164 0.77 9.89 10.01
C LEU A 164 1.82 10.76 9.30
N ASN A 165 3.09 10.60 9.64
CA ASN A 165 4.17 11.54 9.34
C ASN A 165 5.31 10.96 8.50
N ARG A 166 5.07 9.91 7.71
CA ARG A 166 6.09 9.37 6.80
C ARG A 166 6.26 10.28 5.58
N PRO A 167 7.48 10.68 5.24
CA PRO A 167 7.78 11.43 4.02
C PRO A 167 7.85 10.44 2.84
N ILE A 168 6.71 10.07 2.28
CA ILE A 168 6.57 8.94 1.34
C ILE A 168 7.45 9.11 0.09
N SER A 169 7.47 10.28 -0.55
CA SER A 169 8.30 10.51 -1.74
C SER A 169 9.79 10.36 -1.44
N THR A 170 10.27 10.93 -0.34
CA THR A 170 11.67 10.80 0.10
C THR A 170 12.04 9.34 0.37
N LEU A 171 11.16 8.58 1.06
CA LEU A 171 11.41 7.16 1.32
C LEU A 171 11.54 6.33 0.02
N ILE A 172 10.70 6.64 -0.99
CA ILE A 172 10.74 5.98 -2.29
C ILE A 172 12.05 6.33 -3.03
N GLU A 173 12.42 7.62 -3.05
CA GLU A 173 13.65 8.09 -3.70
C GLU A 173 14.91 7.54 -3.02
N ASP A 174 14.96 7.54 -1.68
CA ASP A 174 16.08 7.01 -0.88
C ASP A 174 16.28 5.49 -1.10
N ALA A 175 15.22 4.77 -1.50
CA ALA A 175 15.30 3.35 -1.84
C ALA A 175 15.76 3.08 -3.28
N GLY A 176 16.20 4.08 -4.04
CA GLY A 176 16.73 3.94 -5.40
C GLY A 176 15.66 3.99 -6.50
N PHE A 177 14.49 4.54 -6.21
CA PHE A 177 13.48 4.79 -7.23
C PHE A 177 13.55 6.22 -7.76
N THR A 178 13.23 6.39 -9.04
CA THR A 178 12.94 7.69 -9.66
C THR A 178 11.42 7.82 -9.79
N ILE A 179 10.84 8.86 -9.21
CA ILE A 179 9.40 9.13 -9.31
C ILE A 179 9.10 9.79 -10.65
N ASP A 180 8.34 9.12 -11.51
CA ASP A 180 7.95 9.63 -12.83
C ASP A 180 6.69 10.52 -12.73
N ARG A 181 5.79 10.22 -11.79
CA ARG A 181 4.55 10.95 -11.55
C ARG A 181 4.28 11.03 -10.06
N LEU A 182 3.92 12.22 -9.59
CA LEU A 182 3.53 12.46 -8.21
C LEU A 182 2.37 13.47 -8.15
N GLU A 183 1.26 13.06 -7.58
CA GLU A 183 0.14 13.92 -7.23
C GLU A 183 0.02 14.00 -5.71
N LEU A 184 -0.02 15.21 -5.20
CA LEU A 184 -0.09 15.52 -3.77
C LEU A 184 -1.40 16.23 -3.48
N CYS A 185 -2.24 15.68 -2.62
CA CYS A 185 -3.52 16.31 -2.32
C CYS A 185 -4.02 16.00 -0.90
N TYR A 186 -4.88 16.89 -0.42
CA TYR A 186 -5.72 16.59 0.74
C TYR A 186 -7.03 15.96 0.29
N ALA A 187 -7.36 14.88 0.93
CA ALA A 187 -8.68 14.29 0.86
C ALA A 187 -9.66 15.00 1.80
N PRO A 188 -10.99 14.92 1.57
CA PRO A 188 -11.99 15.34 2.53
C PRO A 188 -11.83 14.64 3.89
N GLY A 189 -11.77 15.42 4.97
CA GLY A 189 -11.61 14.93 6.34
C GLY A 189 -10.56 15.72 7.14
N PRO A 190 -10.18 15.22 8.34
CA PRO A 190 -9.17 15.86 9.16
C PRO A 190 -7.82 15.92 8.44
N ARG A 191 -7.28 17.12 8.22
CA ARG A 191 -6.06 17.34 7.42
C ARG A 191 -4.85 16.54 7.90
N VAL A 192 -4.76 16.27 9.19
CA VAL A 192 -3.68 15.44 9.78
C VAL A 192 -3.68 13.99 9.29
N MET A 193 -4.81 13.50 8.75
CA MET A 193 -5.01 12.10 8.33
C MET A 193 -5.19 11.95 6.82
N THR A 194 -5.31 13.04 6.07
CA THR A 194 -5.84 13.01 4.71
C THR A 194 -4.91 13.59 3.66
N TYR A 195 -3.62 13.77 3.98
CA TYR A 195 -2.63 14.15 2.99
C TYR A 195 -2.10 12.92 2.26
N PHE A 196 -2.31 12.88 0.94
CA PHE A 196 -2.00 11.74 0.10
C PHE A 196 -0.91 12.02 -0.91
N TYR A 197 -0.11 10.98 -1.14
CA TYR A 197 0.89 10.85 -2.19
C TYR A 197 0.38 9.77 -3.15
N GLU A 198 0.02 10.15 -4.39
CA GLU A 198 -0.35 9.21 -5.43
C GLU A 198 0.64 9.34 -6.58
N GLY A 199 1.19 8.23 -7.05
CA GLY A 199 2.18 8.31 -8.10
C GLY A 199 2.62 6.98 -8.67
N SER A 200 3.61 7.09 -9.58
CA SER A 200 4.36 5.96 -10.11
C SER A 200 5.85 6.27 -10.11
N ALA A 201 6.66 5.23 -9.91
CA ALA A 201 8.12 5.30 -9.90
C ALA A 201 8.72 4.09 -10.61
N ARG A 202 9.96 4.22 -11.08
CA ARG A 202 10.78 3.16 -11.67
C ARG A 202 12.11 3.05 -10.95
N GLN A 203 12.84 1.99 -11.16
CA GLN A 203 14.23 1.91 -10.70
C GLN A 203 15.08 3.03 -11.34
N ALA A 204 15.97 3.66 -10.53
CA ALA A 204 16.85 4.74 -10.96
C ALA A 204 17.96 4.25 -11.89
#